data_c1419b96b8b749fede06dd648ed9b8f4
#
_entry.id   c1419b96b8b749fede06dd648ed9b8f4
#
_cell.length_a   1.000
_cell.length_b   1.000
_cell.length_c   1.000
_cell.angle_alpha   90.00
_cell.angle_beta   90.00
_cell.angle_gamma   90.00
#
_symmetry.space_group_name_H-M   'P 1'
#
loop_
_entity.id
_entity.type
_entity.pdbx_description
1 polymer ?
#
loop_
_entity_poly.entity_id
_entity_poly.type
_entity_poly.pdbx_seq_one_letter_code
_entity_poly.pdbx_strand_id
1 'polypeptide(L)'
;EMKPIPRVVVVGGGVAGLELATLLGRTARRRGKFSVTLVDSESSHIWKPMLHTIAAGTRDVYQQQVAYVAQAQRAGFDYQPGAMRALDASAREIEIAPLVTPDGRLILKRRCIGYEVLVIAVGSEANDFHTPGVRALCYRIDSRREAESFNLEVRIRLLQCLADSTELPIAIVGGGATGVELAA
;
A
#
# COMPACT_ATOMS: atom_id res chain seq x y z
N GLU A 1 -19.22 33.61 11.06
CA GLU A 1 -18.44 32.76 10.15
C GLU A 1 -17.93 31.54 10.93
N MET A 2 -18.36 30.35 10.54
CA MET A 2 -17.80 29.12 11.14
C MET A 2 -16.34 28.96 10.67
N LYS A 3 -15.40 28.94 11.61
CA LYS A 3 -14.00 28.58 11.29
C LYS A 3 -13.97 27.22 10.63
N PRO A 4 -13.23 27.04 9.53
CA PRO A 4 -13.06 25.71 8.93
C PRO A 4 -12.53 24.74 9.96
N ILE A 5 -13.10 23.53 9.99
CA ILE A 5 -12.67 22.48 10.90
C ILE A 5 -11.25 22.04 10.50
N PRO A 6 -10.27 22.07 11.42
CA PRO A 6 -8.90 21.64 11.14
C PRO A 6 -8.86 20.24 10.56
N ARG A 7 -8.05 20.03 9.54
CA ARG A 7 -7.89 18.75 8.85
C ARG A 7 -6.54 18.11 9.18
N VAL A 8 -6.59 16.88 9.65
CA VAL A 8 -5.42 16.00 9.77
C VAL A 8 -5.39 15.09 8.54
N VAL A 9 -4.31 15.15 7.76
CA VAL A 9 -4.11 14.28 6.60
C VAL A 9 -3.05 13.26 6.94
N VAL A 10 -3.38 11.98 6.74
CA VAL A 10 -2.47 10.84 6.92
C VAL A 10 -2.20 10.25 5.53
N VAL A 11 -0.95 10.23 5.11
CA VAL A 11 -0.52 9.65 3.83
C VAL A 11 0.14 8.31 4.06
N GLY A 12 -0.43 7.27 3.46
CA GLY A 12 -0.03 5.88 3.63
C GLY A 12 -0.95 5.11 4.59
N GLY A 13 -1.69 4.15 4.06
CA GLY A 13 -2.63 3.28 4.77
C GLY A 13 -2.01 1.98 5.27
N GLY A 14 -0.68 1.94 5.45
CA GLY A 14 0.01 0.85 6.10
C GLY A 14 -0.39 0.71 7.57
N VAL A 15 0.30 -0.18 8.32
CA VAL A 15 -0.03 -0.47 9.74
C VAL A 15 -0.14 0.81 10.56
N ALA A 16 0.87 1.67 10.51
CA ALA A 16 0.89 2.89 11.31
C ALA A 16 -0.17 3.91 10.87
N GLY A 17 -0.29 4.15 9.56
CA GLY A 17 -1.20 5.17 9.05
C GLY A 17 -2.66 4.79 9.20
N LEU A 18 -3.05 3.55 8.93
CA LEU A 18 -4.43 3.08 9.10
C LEU A 18 -4.84 3.07 10.57
N GLU A 19 -3.96 2.61 11.47
CA GLU A 19 -4.23 2.61 12.90
C GLU A 19 -4.41 4.04 13.41
N LEU A 20 -3.51 4.95 13.04
CA LEU A 20 -3.61 6.37 13.40
C LEU A 20 -4.90 7.01 12.87
N ALA A 21 -5.21 6.81 11.58
CA ALA A 21 -6.45 7.34 10.98
C ALA A 21 -7.70 6.80 11.68
N THR A 22 -7.68 5.52 12.08
CA THR A 22 -8.78 4.87 12.82
C THR A 22 -8.96 5.50 14.21
N LEU A 23 -7.88 5.66 14.98
CA LEU A 23 -7.93 6.25 16.32
C LEU A 23 -8.36 7.72 16.28
N LEU A 24 -7.77 8.50 15.38
CA LEU A 24 -8.10 9.91 15.21
C LEU A 24 -9.52 10.09 14.67
N GLY A 25 -9.97 9.27 13.72
CA GLY A 25 -11.32 9.31 13.16
C GLY A 25 -12.39 9.08 14.22
N ARG A 26 -12.22 8.06 15.07
CA ARG A 26 -13.11 7.81 16.20
C ARG A 26 -13.16 8.99 17.19
N THR A 27 -12.03 9.66 17.38
CA THR A 27 -11.93 10.83 18.25
C THR A 27 -12.60 12.05 17.60
N ALA A 28 -12.36 12.28 16.32
CA ALA A 28 -12.96 13.36 15.54
C ALA A 28 -14.48 13.23 15.52
N ARG A 29 -15.01 12.03 15.28
CA ARG A 29 -16.44 11.73 15.27
C ARG A 29 -17.12 12.05 16.62
N ARG A 30 -16.42 11.80 17.71
CA ARG A 30 -16.97 12.08 19.06
C ARG A 30 -16.88 13.55 19.45
N ARG A 31 -15.82 14.25 19.04
CA ARG A 31 -15.52 15.61 19.51
C ARG A 31 -15.92 16.70 18.51
N GLY A 32 -16.03 16.39 17.21
CA GLY A 32 -16.39 17.34 16.15
C GLY A 32 -15.42 18.51 15.94
N LYS A 33 -14.20 18.42 16.50
CA LYS A 33 -13.24 19.53 16.52
C LYS A 33 -12.23 19.51 15.36
N PHE A 34 -12.11 18.42 14.66
CA PHE A 34 -11.20 18.24 13.51
C PHE A 34 -11.72 17.13 12.61
N SER A 35 -11.24 17.08 11.37
CA SER A 35 -11.49 16.00 10.42
C SER A 35 -10.21 15.22 10.15
N VAL A 36 -10.34 13.97 9.70
CA VAL A 36 -9.22 13.09 9.37
C VAL A 36 -9.40 12.57 7.96
N THR A 37 -8.35 12.64 7.15
CA THR A 37 -8.33 12.12 5.79
C THR A 37 -7.16 11.18 5.64
N LEU A 38 -7.43 9.94 5.24
CA LEU A 38 -6.41 8.96 4.83
C LEU A 38 -6.22 9.03 3.32
N VAL A 39 -4.97 9.11 2.88
CA VAL A 39 -4.58 9.09 1.45
C VAL A 39 -3.73 7.85 1.21
N ASP A 40 -4.13 7.01 0.27
CA ASP A 40 -3.35 5.83 -0.15
C ASP A 40 -3.64 5.48 -1.61
N SER A 41 -2.65 4.95 -2.32
CA SER A 41 -2.80 4.49 -3.70
C SER A 41 -3.55 3.16 -3.80
N GLU A 42 -3.51 2.35 -2.76
CA GLU A 42 -4.24 1.09 -2.67
C GLU A 42 -5.66 1.31 -2.14
N SER A 43 -6.56 0.40 -2.41
CA SER A 43 -7.95 0.44 -1.91
C SER A 43 -8.15 -0.27 -0.58
N SER A 44 -7.16 -1.03 -0.14
CA SER A 44 -7.20 -1.85 1.06
C SER A 44 -5.83 -2.02 1.69
N HIS A 45 -5.82 -2.18 3.02
CA HIS A 45 -4.63 -2.55 3.76
C HIS A 45 -4.40 -4.05 3.71
N ILE A 46 -3.16 -4.44 3.40
CA ILE A 46 -2.65 -5.79 3.61
C ILE A 46 -1.47 -5.69 4.57
N TRP A 47 -1.45 -6.56 5.55
CA TRP A 47 -0.35 -6.58 6.50
C TRP A 47 0.93 -7.07 5.83
N LYS A 48 1.90 -6.16 5.62
CA LYS A 48 3.16 -6.46 4.91
C LYS A 48 3.87 -7.73 5.38
N PRO A 49 3.93 -8.07 6.68
CA PRO A 49 4.50 -9.34 7.14
C PRO A 49 3.85 -10.60 6.54
N MET A 50 2.67 -10.48 5.93
CA MET A 50 1.99 -11.62 5.29
C MET A 50 2.23 -11.70 3.78
N LEU A 51 3.00 -10.79 3.17
CA LEU A 51 3.23 -10.78 1.72
C LEU A 51 3.95 -12.05 1.23
N HIS A 52 4.82 -12.63 2.05
CA HIS A 52 5.48 -13.91 1.72
C HIS A 52 4.47 -15.05 1.54
N THR A 53 3.38 -15.10 2.33
CA THR A 53 2.35 -16.14 2.20
C THR A 53 1.52 -15.97 0.92
N ILE A 54 1.34 -14.74 0.46
CA ILE A 54 0.71 -14.45 -0.84
C ILE A 54 1.65 -14.88 -1.96
N ALA A 55 2.92 -14.52 -1.87
CA ALA A 55 3.94 -14.88 -2.85
C ALA A 55 4.11 -16.41 -2.96
N ALA A 56 4.09 -17.12 -1.85
CA ALA A 56 4.13 -18.58 -1.79
C ALA A 56 2.80 -19.24 -2.20
N GLY A 57 1.70 -18.49 -2.30
CA GLY A 57 0.37 -19.03 -2.64
C GLY A 57 -0.28 -19.85 -1.52
N THR A 58 0.20 -19.72 -0.29
CA THR A 58 -0.34 -20.46 0.87
C THR A 58 -1.56 -19.81 1.48
N ARG A 59 -1.86 -18.56 1.14
CA ARG A 59 -3.03 -17.82 1.63
C ARG A 59 -3.72 -17.03 0.53
N ASP A 60 -5.06 -16.93 0.66
CA ASP A 60 -5.88 -16.10 -0.21
C ASP A 60 -5.81 -14.64 0.25
N VAL A 61 -5.45 -13.77 -0.69
CA VAL A 61 -5.34 -12.31 -0.51
C VAL A 61 -6.63 -11.70 0.01
N TYR A 62 -7.77 -12.19 -0.46
CA TYR A 62 -9.08 -11.59 -0.17
C TYR A 62 -9.55 -11.79 1.27
N GLN A 63 -9.00 -12.74 1.99
CA GLN A 63 -9.46 -13.08 3.34
C GLN A 63 -8.88 -12.17 4.45
N GLN A 64 -7.82 -11.41 4.17
CA GLN A 64 -7.10 -10.63 5.20
C GLN A 64 -6.96 -9.15 4.89
N GLN A 65 -7.67 -8.64 3.90
CA GLN A 65 -7.60 -7.22 3.56
C GLN A 65 -8.64 -6.41 4.32
N VAL A 66 -8.23 -5.23 4.78
CA VAL A 66 -9.13 -4.24 5.35
C VAL A 66 -9.39 -3.16 4.31
N ALA A 67 -10.59 -3.14 3.74
CA ALA A 67 -10.98 -2.11 2.78
C ALA A 67 -11.03 -0.73 3.46
N TYR A 68 -10.32 0.25 2.92
CA TYR A 68 -10.23 1.59 3.49
C TYR A 68 -11.59 2.28 3.55
N VAL A 69 -12.44 2.12 2.54
CA VAL A 69 -13.79 2.69 2.53
C VAL A 69 -14.63 2.16 3.70
N ALA A 70 -14.60 0.86 3.95
CA ALA A 70 -15.34 0.26 5.05
C ALA A 70 -14.80 0.70 6.42
N GLN A 71 -13.49 0.77 6.55
CA GLN A 71 -12.84 1.24 7.78
C GLN A 71 -13.11 2.72 8.04
N ALA A 72 -13.08 3.55 6.99
CA ALA A 72 -13.39 4.96 7.05
C ALA A 72 -14.81 5.22 7.60
N GLN A 73 -15.79 4.50 7.09
CA GLN A 73 -17.17 4.57 7.58
C GLN A 73 -17.31 4.17 9.05
N ARG A 74 -16.61 3.09 9.46
CA ARG A 74 -16.67 2.60 10.86
C ARG A 74 -15.98 3.56 11.82
N ALA A 75 -14.82 4.11 11.43
CA ALA A 75 -13.98 4.91 12.31
C ALA A 75 -14.28 6.41 12.24
N GLY A 76 -14.91 6.91 11.17
CA GLY A 76 -15.25 8.32 10.99
C GLY A 76 -14.09 9.15 10.46
N PHE A 77 -13.32 8.62 9.52
CA PHE A 77 -12.37 9.37 8.71
C PHE A 77 -12.78 9.31 7.23
N ASP A 78 -12.25 10.22 6.41
CA ASP A 78 -12.42 10.23 4.97
C ASP A 78 -11.27 9.45 4.31
N TYR A 79 -11.57 8.70 3.25
CA TYR A 79 -10.55 8.05 2.43
C TYR A 79 -10.47 8.71 1.06
N GLN A 80 -9.24 9.06 0.64
CA GLN A 80 -8.91 9.64 -0.66
C GLN A 80 -7.96 8.71 -1.42
N PRO A 81 -8.46 8.02 -2.46
CA PRO A 81 -7.61 7.11 -3.25
C PRO A 81 -6.62 7.89 -4.12
N GLY A 82 -5.38 7.43 -4.17
CA GLY A 82 -4.32 7.95 -5.02
C GLY A 82 -3.00 8.15 -4.28
N ALA A 83 -1.92 8.21 -5.04
CA ALA A 83 -0.58 8.44 -4.53
C ALA A 83 -0.31 9.93 -4.32
N MET A 84 0.28 10.30 -3.18
CA MET A 84 0.83 11.63 -3.00
C MET A 84 2.01 11.82 -3.97
N ARG A 85 1.98 12.89 -4.76
CA ARG A 85 2.99 13.22 -5.77
C ARG A 85 3.90 14.36 -5.35
N ALA A 86 3.33 15.35 -4.68
CA ALA A 86 4.06 16.52 -4.24
C ALA A 86 3.51 17.04 -2.90
N LEU A 87 4.35 17.81 -2.23
CA LEU A 87 4.06 18.50 -0.98
C LEU A 87 4.46 19.96 -1.12
N ASP A 88 3.52 20.88 -0.91
CA ASP A 88 3.77 22.29 -0.67
C ASP A 88 3.58 22.58 0.82
N ALA A 89 4.70 22.64 1.54
CA ALA A 89 4.68 22.92 2.97
C ALA A 89 4.27 24.35 3.30
N SER A 90 4.51 25.30 2.39
CA SER A 90 4.17 26.71 2.57
C SER A 90 2.68 26.95 2.41
N ALA A 91 2.08 26.34 1.39
CA ALA A 91 0.63 26.35 1.18
C ALA A 91 -0.12 25.37 2.11
N ARG A 92 0.59 24.45 2.79
CA ARG A 92 0.02 23.34 3.55
C ARG A 92 -0.91 22.48 2.72
N GLU A 93 -0.44 22.10 1.54
CA GLU A 93 -1.17 21.25 0.59
C GLU A 93 -0.34 20.07 0.13
N ILE A 94 -1.01 18.96 -0.09
CA ILE A 94 -0.46 17.82 -0.82
C ILE A 94 -1.14 17.69 -2.17
N GLU A 95 -0.37 17.31 -3.19
CA GLU A 95 -0.89 16.96 -4.50
C GLU A 95 -1.05 15.45 -4.61
N ILE A 96 -2.23 15.00 -5.05
CA ILE A 96 -2.54 13.60 -5.31
C ILE A 96 -2.57 13.38 -6.82
N ALA A 97 -1.86 12.35 -7.27
CA ALA A 97 -1.82 11.94 -8.67
C ALA A 97 -3.22 11.59 -9.21
N PRO A 98 -3.44 11.71 -10.53
CA PRO A 98 -4.63 11.17 -11.15
C PRO A 98 -4.78 9.67 -10.86
N LEU A 99 -6.01 9.22 -10.65
CA LEU A 99 -6.31 7.79 -10.57
C LEU A 99 -6.78 7.32 -11.94
N VAL A 100 -6.10 6.30 -12.47
CA VAL A 100 -6.41 5.71 -13.77
C VAL A 100 -6.60 4.21 -13.64
N THR A 101 -7.45 3.63 -14.48
CA THR A 101 -7.59 2.18 -14.60
C THR A 101 -6.37 1.57 -15.29
N PRO A 102 -6.13 0.23 -15.19
CA PRO A 102 -5.03 -0.44 -15.90
C PRO A 102 -5.03 -0.23 -17.42
N ASP A 103 -6.22 -0.04 -18.03
CA ASP A 103 -6.41 0.29 -19.43
C ASP A 103 -6.28 1.79 -19.76
N GLY A 104 -5.86 2.61 -18.78
CA GLY A 104 -5.55 4.04 -18.96
C GLY A 104 -6.74 4.99 -18.84
N ARG A 105 -7.95 4.52 -18.51
CA ARG A 105 -9.12 5.38 -18.33
C ARG A 105 -9.01 6.21 -17.06
N LEU A 106 -9.19 7.52 -17.17
CA LEU A 106 -9.18 8.43 -16.04
C LEU A 106 -10.41 8.23 -15.14
N ILE A 107 -10.16 7.92 -13.86
CA ILE A 107 -11.21 7.82 -12.82
C ILE A 107 -11.30 9.13 -12.04
N LEU A 108 -10.17 9.62 -11.52
CA LEU A 108 -10.08 10.88 -10.79
C LEU A 108 -8.96 11.74 -11.36
N LYS A 109 -9.23 13.02 -11.52
CA LYS A 109 -8.22 14.01 -11.92
C LYS A 109 -7.22 14.25 -10.78
N ARG A 110 -6.07 14.83 -11.13
CA ARG A 110 -5.13 15.42 -10.18
C ARG A 110 -5.87 16.39 -9.25
N ARG A 111 -5.58 16.35 -7.96
CA ARG A 111 -6.22 17.21 -6.96
C ARG A 111 -5.27 17.56 -5.83
N CYS A 112 -5.53 18.67 -5.18
CA CYS A 112 -4.82 19.10 -3.98
C CYS A 112 -5.71 18.91 -2.74
N ILE A 113 -5.10 18.61 -1.61
CA ILE A 113 -5.74 18.50 -0.30
C ILE A 113 -4.96 19.38 0.67
N GLY A 114 -5.62 20.37 1.23
CA GLY A 114 -5.08 21.22 2.29
C GLY A 114 -5.09 20.49 3.64
N TYR A 115 -4.15 20.82 4.52
CA TYR A 115 -4.02 20.25 5.86
C TYR A 115 -3.58 21.30 6.89
N GLU A 116 -3.95 21.10 8.13
CA GLU A 116 -3.33 21.75 9.29
C GLU A 116 -2.25 20.86 9.92
N VAL A 117 -2.46 19.55 9.86
CA VAL A 117 -1.47 18.55 10.30
C VAL A 117 -1.31 17.49 9.21
N LEU A 118 -0.08 17.24 8.79
CA LEU A 118 0.27 16.19 7.85
C LEU A 118 1.09 15.09 8.55
N VAL A 119 0.68 13.85 8.39
CA VAL A 119 1.42 12.68 8.83
C VAL A 119 1.81 11.86 7.62
N ILE A 120 3.11 11.61 7.43
CA ILE A 120 3.65 10.78 6.36
C ILE A 120 3.96 9.40 6.94
N ALA A 121 3.18 8.40 6.54
CA ALA A 121 3.24 7.02 7.01
C ALA A 121 3.38 6.01 5.85
N VAL A 122 4.13 6.40 4.82
CA VAL A 122 4.25 5.64 3.55
C VAL A 122 5.03 4.32 3.68
N GLY A 123 5.66 4.07 4.83
CA GLY A 123 6.45 2.86 5.06
C GLY A 123 7.80 2.88 4.35
N SER A 124 8.33 1.69 4.10
CA SER A 124 9.63 1.48 3.43
C SER A 124 9.48 0.53 2.26
N GLU A 125 10.42 0.60 1.33
CA GLU A 125 10.58 -0.33 0.21
C GLU A 125 11.92 -1.07 0.33
N ALA A 126 12.04 -2.24 -0.32
CA ALA A 126 13.29 -2.97 -0.40
C ALA A 126 14.36 -2.15 -1.13
N ASN A 127 15.52 -2.06 -0.52
CA ASN A 127 16.66 -1.37 -1.11
C ASN A 127 17.48 -2.36 -1.96
N ASP A 128 17.72 -2.02 -3.21
CA ASP A 128 18.57 -2.80 -4.12
C ASP A 128 20.06 -2.51 -3.95
N PHE A 129 20.42 -1.55 -3.10
CA PHE A 129 21.79 -1.08 -2.87
C PHE A 129 22.54 -0.75 -4.16
N HIS A 130 21.83 -0.37 -5.21
CA HIS A 130 22.33 -0.15 -6.57
C HIS A 130 23.07 -1.35 -7.16
N THR A 131 22.74 -2.56 -6.71
CA THR A 131 23.33 -3.79 -7.23
C THR A 131 22.89 -4.00 -8.68
N PRO A 132 23.83 -4.12 -9.63
CA PRO A 132 23.51 -4.29 -11.04
C PRO A 132 22.64 -5.51 -11.27
N GLY A 133 21.58 -5.34 -12.07
CA GLY A 133 20.66 -6.42 -12.43
C GLY A 133 19.51 -6.66 -11.47
N VAL A 134 19.56 -6.24 -10.21
CA VAL A 134 18.50 -6.51 -9.23
C VAL A 134 17.15 -5.99 -9.70
N ARG A 135 17.06 -4.77 -10.16
CA ARG A 135 15.79 -4.18 -10.64
C ARG A 135 15.20 -4.86 -11.86
N ALA A 136 16.06 -5.41 -12.73
CA ALA A 136 15.64 -6.00 -13.99
C ALA A 136 15.36 -7.51 -13.90
N LEU A 137 16.01 -8.21 -12.96
CA LEU A 137 16.06 -9.67 -12.93
C LEU A 137 15.42 -10.27 -11.68
N CYS A 138 15.22 -9.48 -10.61
CA CYS A 138 14.67 -9.97 -9.35
C CYS A 138 13.21 -9.56 -9.17
N TYR A 139 12.42 -10.44 -8.59
CA TYR A 139 11.12 -10.11 -8.03
C TYR A 139 11.31 -9.54 -6.63
N ARG A 140 10.64 -8.43 -6.33
CA ARG A 140 10.54 -7.87 -4.98
C ARG A 140 9.18 -8.25 -4.40
N ILE A 141 9.10 -8.32 -3.07
CA ILE A 141 7.86 -8.65 -2.37
C ILE A 141 7.57 -7.55 -1.35
N ASP A 142 7.43 -6.33 -1.85
CA ASP A 142 7.16 -5.14 -1.04
C ASP A 142 5.69 -4.72 -1.04
N SER A 143 4.97 -5.13 -2.06
CA SER A 143 3.56 -4.82 -2.27
C SER A 143 2.75 -6.06 -2.61
N ARG A 144 1.43 -5.95 -2.42
CA ARG A 144 0.49 -6.98 -2.86
C ARG A 144 0.68 -7.36 -4.33
N ARG A 145 0.74 -6.36 -5.19
CA ARG A 145 0.87 -6.54 -6.65
C ARG A 145 2.13 -7.32 -7.00
N GLU A 146 3.25 -7.01 -6.35
CA GLU A 146 4.51 -7.72 -6.56
C GLU A 146 4.42 -9.18 -6.08
N ALA A 147 3.82 -9.42 -4.91
CA ALA A 147 3.64 -10.76 -4.38
C ALA A 147 2.71 -11.62 -5.27
N GLU A 148 1.60 -11.06 -5.74
CA GLU A 148 0.68 -11.73 -6.68
C GLU A 148 1.36 -12.03 -8.03
N SER A 149 2.11 -11.07 -8.56
CA SER A 149 2.85 -11.23 -9.82
C SER A 149 3.92 -12.33 -9.71
N PHE A 150 4.66 -12.34 -8.61
CA PHE A 150 5.64 -13.39 -8.33
C PHE A 150 4.97 -14.78 -8.22
N ASN A 151 3.89 -14.89 -7.46
CA ASN A 151 3.16 -16.15 -7.32
C ASN A 151 2.67 -16.70 -8.67
N LEU A 152 2.11 -15.83 -9.50
CA LEU A 152 1.64 -16.22 -10.84
C LEU A 152 2.79 -16.74 -11.69
N GLU A 153 3.93 -16.05 -11.71
CA GLU A 153 5.10 -16.45 -12.48
C GLU A 153 5.68 -17.79 -12.01
N VAL A 154 5.81 -17.98 -10.70
CA VAL A 154 6.27 -19.26 -10.13
C VAL A 154 5.35 -20.40 -10.53
N ARG A 155 4.04 -20.20 -10.47
CA ARG A 155 3.06 -21.23 -10.89
C ARG A 155 3.19 -21.58 -12.37
N ILE A 156 3.36 -20.58 -13.24
CA ILE A 156 3.56 -20.81 -14.67
C ILE A 156 4.84 -21.62 -14.91
N ARG A 157 5.94 -21.24 -14.27
CA ARG A 157 7.23 -21.94 -14.41
C ARG A 157 7.20 -23.38 -13.85
N LEU A 158 6.51 -23.59 -12.74
CA LEU A 158 6.31 -24.92 -12.20
C LEU A 158 5.55 -25.83 -13.17
N LEU A 159 4.50 -25.32 -13.81
CA LEU A 159 3.77 -26.07 -14.83
C LEU A 159 4.65 -26.42 -16.05
N GLN A 160 5.50 -25.48 -16.50
CA GLN A 160 6.47 -25.73 -17.57
C GLN A 160 7.48 -26.81 -17.15
N CYS A 161 8.06 -26.69 -15.97
CA CYS A 161 9.00 -27.70 -15.45
C CYS A 161 8.38 -29.07 -15.32
N LEU A 162 7.12 -29.15 -14.90
CA LEU A 162 6.37 -30.43 -14.86
C LEU A 162 6.18 -31.02 -16.25
N ALA A 163 5.84 -30.19 -17.25
CA ALA A 163 5.68 -30.66 -18.64
C ALA A 163 7.00 -31.15 -19.24
N ASP A 164 8.10 -30.46 -18.94
CA ASP A 164 9.43 -30.73 -19.51
C ASP A 164 10.27 -31.69 -18.66
N SER A 165 9.75 -32.17 -17.51
CA SER A 165 10.48 -33.00 -16.52
C SER A 165 11.79 -32.33 -16.07
N THR A 166 11.77 -31.03 -15.84
CA THR A 166 12.92 -30.24 -15.38
C THR A 166 12.70 -29.70 -13.96
N GLU A 167 13.76 -29.23 -13.32
CA GLU A 167 13.70 -28.57 -12.00
C GLU A 167 13.59 -27.05 -12.15
N LEU A 168 12.93 -26.40 -11.19
CA LEU A 168 12.87 -24.95 -11.09
C LEU A 168 13.82 -24.44 -10.01
N PRO A 169 15.04 -23.99 -10.35
CA PRO A 169 15.93 -23.38 -9.36
C PRO A 169 15.42 -21.99 -8.97
N ILE A 170 15.26 -21.76 -7.68
CA ILE A 170 14.89 -20.45 -7.12
C ILE A 170 16.02 -19.98 -6.23
N ALA A 171 16.52 -18.76 -6.47
CA ALA A 171 17.47 -18.09 -5.61
C ALA A 171 16.78 -17.00 -4.80
N ILE A 172 16.97 -17.00 -3.49
CA ILE A 172 16.45 -15.96 -2.59
C ILE A 172 17.62 -15.09 -2.16
N VAL A 173 17.51 -13.78 -2.41
CA VAL A 173 18.53 -12.80 -2.06
C VAL A 173 18.04 -11.99 -0.87
N GLY A 174 18.73 -12.12 0.25
CA GLY A 174 18.43 -11.44 1.51
C GLY A 174 17.95 -12.38 2.61
N GLY A 175 18.67 -12.39 3.73
CA GLY A 175 18.38 -13.20 4.93
C GLY A 175 17.50 -12.48 5.96
N GLY A 176 16.71 -11.49 5.56
CA GLY A 176 15.69 -10.89 6.41
C GLY A 176 14.48 -11.81 6.61
N ALA A 177 13.54 -11.41 7.49
CA ALA A 177 12.36 -12.22 7.82
C ALA A 177 11.61 -12.73 6.58
N THR A 178 11.32 -11.84 5.63
CA THR A 178 10.62 -12.20 4.39
C THR A 178 11.36 -13.25 3.56
N GLY A 179 12.68 -13.13 3.43
CA GLY A 179 13.47 -14.10 2.66
C GLY A 179 13.54 -15.48 3.32
N VAL A 180 13.70 -15.51 4.64
CA VAL A 180 13.71 -16.75 5.42
C VAL A 180 12.33 -17.43 5.39
N GLU A 181 11.26 -16.67 5.58
CA GLU A 181 9.88 -17.18 5.56
C GLU A 181 9.46 -17.66 4.16
N LEU A 182 9.98 -17.03 3.11
CA LEU A 182 9.71 -17.46 1.73
C LEU A 182 10.47 -18.75 1.38
N ALA A 183 11.61 -19.02 2.01
CA ALA A 183 12.43 -20.19 1.80
C ALA A 183 11.92 -21.43 2.56
N ALA A 184 11.12 -21.24 3.61
CA ALA A 184 10.60 -22.31 4.47
C ALA A 184 9.34 -22.97 3.89
#